data_54d165c32b20e348476d3229a8163d9b
#
_entry.id   54d165c32b20e348476d3229a8163d9b
#
_cell.length_a   1.000
_cell.length_b   1.000
_cell.length_c   1.000
_cell.angle_alpha   90.00
_cell.angle_beta   90.00
_cell.angle_gamma   90.00
#
_symmetry.space_group_name_H-M   'P 1'
#
loop_
_entity.id
_entity.type
_entity.pdbx_description
1 polymer ?
#
loop_
_entity_poly.entity_id
_entity_poly.type
_entity_poly.pdbx_seq_one_letter_code
_entity_poly.pdbx_strand_id
1 'polypeptide(L)'
;GQPDVDGDLEMGNGSVEYYWTYDRHAYTLLVNIGNDVYSAYRQDDVDRGPFSDDEAVGICQTFVTSRDAVIVDISSTISDMARERGLTNEGTINLALAFVQSIEYASDEATAGHDEYWRYPVETLYERAGDCEDKSFLFASVIEAMGYDAVILLFDDHMAVGVACPGASGTYYSMGGSKYFYCETTAVDDWELGRAPEEYDSAHVVQVG
;
A
#
# COMPACT_ATOMS: atom_id res chain seq x y z
N GLY A 1 -35.57 -5.83 3.90
CA GLY A 1 -34.82 -5.96 5.14
C GLY A 1 -33.36 -6.14 4.78
N GLN A 2 -32.54 -5.09 4.94
CA GLN A 2 -31.08 -5.23 4.93
C GLN A 2 -30.68 -5.97 6.20
N PRO A 3 -29.68 -6.86 6.17
CA PRO A 3 -29.10 -7.40 7.38
C PRO A 3 -28.26 -6.32 8.07
N ASP A 4 -28.58 -6.04 9.34
CA ASP A 4 -27.74 -5.30 10.25
C ASP A 4 -26.40 -6.05 10.40
N VAL A 5 -25.31 -5.43 9.94
CA VAL A 5 -23.93 -5.86 10.21
C VAL A 5 -23.34 -5.01 11.35
N ASP A 6 -24.04 -4.97 12.49
CA ASP A 6 -23.43 -4.65 13.79
C ASP A 6 -22.99 -5.97 14.43
N GLY A 7 -21.86 -6.46 14.00
CA GLY A 7 -21.14 -7.52 14.65
C GLY A 7 -19.86 -6.93 15.24
N ASP A 8 -19.89 -6.65 16.55
CA ASP A 8 -18.66 -6.57 17.36
C ASP A 8 -17.84 -7.84 17.10
N LEU A 9 -16.92 -7.78 16.16
CA LEU A 9 -15.90 -8.82 16.01
C LEU A 9 -14.98 -8.70 17.23
N GLU A 10 -15.20 -9.59 18.18
CA GLU A 10 -14.25 -9.83 19.26
C GLU A 10 -12.85 -9.94 18.64
N MET A 11 -11.98 -8.98 18.94
CA MET A 11 -10.57 -8.93 18.57
C MET A 11 -9.84 -10.07 19.28
N GLY A 12 -10.14 -11.29 18.87
CA GLY A 12 -9.51 -12.50 19.34
C GLY A 12 -8.33 -12.86 18.46
N ASN A 13 -7.14 -12.58 18.93
CA ASN A 13 -5.88 -13.17 18.46
C ASN A 13 -5.23 -12.58 17.21
N GLY A 14 -5.45 -11.30 16.87
CA GLY A 14 -4.60 -10.60 15.89
C GLY A 14 -4.78 -11.03 14.43
N SER A 15 -5.88 -11.69 14.06
CA SER A 15 -6.19 -12.05 12.67
C SER A 15 -7.15 -11.03 12.06
N VAL A 16 -6.81 -10.51 10.88
CA VAL A 16 -7.62 -9.58 10.09
C VAL A 16 -7.95 -10.23 8.74
N GLU A 17 -9.21 -10.22 8.37
CA GLU A 17 -9.66 -10.75 7.09
C GLU A 17 -10.00 -9.61 6.14
N TYR A 18 -9.46 -9.68 4.91
CA TYR A 18 -9.65 -8.71 3.85
C TYR A 18 -10.43 -9.33 2.71
N TYR A 19 -11.32 -8.53 2.10
CA TYR A 19 -12.11 -8.91 0.94
C TYR A 19 -11.98 -7.82 -0.12
N TRP A 20 -11.64 -8.23 -1.36
CA TRP A 20 -11.60 -7.30 -2.49
C TRP A 20 -11.99 -8.00 -3.78
N THR A 21 -12.14 -7.22 -4.82
CA THR A 21 -12.39 -7.73 -6.18
C THR A 21 -11.32 -7.23 -7.13
N TYR A 22 -10.93 -8.05 -8.07
CA TYR A 22 -10.11 -7.67 -9.21
C TYR A 22 -10.51 -8.50 -10.42
N ASP A 23 -10.62 -7.88 -11.61
CA ASP A 23 -11.05 -8.51 -12.86
C ASP A 23 -12.29 -9.41 -12.69
N ARG A 24 -13.33 -8.90 -12.00
CA ARG A 24 -14.61 -9.59 -11.73
C ARG A 24 -14.48 -10.85 -10.85
N HIS A 25 -13.38 -11.05 -10.18
CA HIS A 25 -13.17 -12.14 -9.24
C HIS A 25 -13.06 -11.59 -7.81
N ALA A 26 -13.66 -12.31 -6.87
CA ALA A 26 -13.53 -12.00 -5.45
C ALA A 26 -12.34 -12.73 -4.85
N TYR A 27 -11.62 -12.05 -3.98
CA TYR A 27 -10.46 -12.55 -3.25
C TYR A 27 -10.66 -12.36 -1.75
N THR A 28 -10.07 -13.24 -0.99
CA THR A 28 -10.05 -13.17 0.48
C THR A 28 -8.63 -13.43 0.96
N LEU A 29 -8.15 -12.63 1.90
CA LEU A 29 -6.85 -12.77 2.52
C LEU A 29 -7.00 -12.69 4.04
N LEU A 30 -6.53 -13.72 4.76
CA LEU A 30 -6.41 -13.69 6.20
C LEU A 30 -4.99 -13.27 6.57
N VAL A 31 -4.85 -12.14 7.25
CA VAL A 31 -3.58 -11.60 7.73
C VAL A 31 -3.49 -11.81 9.23
N ASN A 32 -2.43 -12.46 9.69
CA ASN A 32 -2.17 -12.69 11.11
C ASN A 32 -1.13 -11.69 11.62
N ILE A 33 -1.57 -10.75 12.46
CA ILE A 33 -0.70 -9.76 13.10
C ILE A 33 -0.88 -9.89 14.60
N GLY A 34 0.14 -10.39 15.31
CA GLY A 34 0.12 -10.45 16.75
C GLY A 34 0.06 -9.05 17.36
N ASN A 35 -0.65 -8.90 18.48
CA ASN A 35 -0.72 -7.62 19.20
C ASN A 35 0.66 -7.13 19.65
N ASP A 36 1.60 -8.02 19.90
CA ASP A 36 2.98 -7.71 20.23
C ASP A 36 3.75 -7.13 19.03
N VAL A 37 3.51 -7.67 17.82
CA VAL A 37 4.09 -7.15 16.57
C VAL A 37 3.56 -5.74 16.29
N TYR A 38 2.23 -5.56 16.30
CA TYR A 38 1.62 -4.23 16.14
C TYR A 38 2.14 -3.23 17.17
N SER A 39 2.19 -3.63 18.47
CA SER A 39 2.65 -2.76 19.55
C SER A 39 4.13 -2.39 19.39
N ALA A 40 4.97 -3.28 18.85
CA ALA A 40 6.37 -2.98 18.58
C ALA A 40 6.52 -1.87 17.54
N TYR A 41 5.77 -1.93 16.43
CA TYR A 41 5.77 -0.87 15.42
C TYR A 41 5.18 0.44 15.97
N ARG A 42 4.07 0.36 16.70
CA ARG A 42 3.41 1.54 17.29
C ARG A 42 4.28 2.29 18.30
N GLN A 43 5.18 1.60 18.98
CA GLN A 43 6.08 2.15 20.00
C GLN A 43 7.49 2.46 19.48
N ASP A 44 7.73 2.24 18.18
CA ASP A 44 9.02 2.59 17.58
C ASP A 44 9.24 4.11 17.66
N ASP A 45 10.45 4.50 18.10
CA ASP A 45 10.86 5.90 18.31
C ASP A 45 11.33 6.55 16.97
N VAL A 46 10.58 6.30 15.90
CA VAL A 46 10.78 6.95 14.60
C VAL A 46 9.98 8.25 14.56
N ASP A 47 10.53 9.27 13.91
CA ASP A 47 9.77 10.47 13.59
C ASP A 47 8.69 10.12 12.54
N ARG A 48 7.46 10.53 12.81
CA ARG A 48 6.28 10.18 12.01
C ARG A 48 5.63 11.37 11.32
N GLY A 49 6.29 12.53 11.37
CA GLY A 49 5.83 13.78 10.76
C GLY A 49 5.24 14.77 11.77
N PRO A 50 4.77 15.93 11.28
CA PRO A 50 4.75 16.32 9.86
C PRO A 50 6.15 16.59 9.28
N PHE A 51 6.33 16.31 8.00
CA PHE A 51 7.60 16.47 7.29
C PHE A 51 7.51 17.55 6.21
N SER A 52 8.61 18.30 6.00
CA SER A 52 8.82 19.01 4.75
C SER A 52 9.18 18.03 3.63
N ASP A 53 9.05 18.44 2.36
CA ASP A 53 9.35 17.59 1.20
C ASP A 53 10.76 16.99 1.26
N ASP A 54 11.77 17.78 1.65
CA ASP A 54 13.15 17.33 1.77
C ASP A 54 13.33 16.28 2.88
N GLU A 55 12.63 16.42 3.99
CA GLU A 55 12.62 15.43 5.08
C GLU A 55 11.87 14.18 4.66
N ALA A 56 10.71 14.32 4.02
CA ALA A 56 9.92 13.22 3.47
C ALA A 56 10.75 12.34 2.53
N VAL A 57 11.47 12.94 1.57
CA VAL A 57 12.42 12.22 0.68
C VAL A 57 13.45 11.42 1.48
N GLY A 58 13.96 11.97 2.60
CA GLY A 58 14.97 11.32 3.43
C GLY A 58 14.45 10.15 4.27
N ILE A 59 13.18 10.14 4.63
CA ILE A 59 12.60 9.21 5.62
C ILE A 59 11.67 8.14 5.02
N CYS A 60 11.09 8.37 3.83
CA CYS A 60 10.16 7.42 3.17
C CYS A 60 10.67 5.96 3.20
N GLN A 61 11.96 5.77 2.92
CA GLN A 61 12.58 4.46 2.87
C GLN A 61 12.44 3.69 4.21
N THR A 62 12.36 4.39 5.34
CA THR A 62 12.21 3.78 6.67
C THR A 62 10.86 3.08 6.82
N PHE A 63 9.82 3.61 6.17
CA PHE A 63 8.46 3.08 6.25
C PHE A 63 8.19 1.97 5.22
N VAL A 64 9.07 1.72 4.25
CA VAL A 64 8.94 0.59 3.33
C VAL A 64 9.62 -0.65 3.92
N THR A 65 8.81 -1.59 4.41
CA THR A 65 9.25 -2.75 5.18
C THR A 65 9.04 -4.07 4.43
N SER A 66 9.58 -4.18 3.20
CA SER A 66 9.39 -5.33 2.30
C SER A 66 9.92 -6.67 2.84
N ARG A 67 10.75 -6.66 3.88
CA ARG A 67 11.32 -7.86 4.51
C ARG A 67 10.60 -8.27 5.79
N ASP A 68 9.60 -7.52 6.22
CA ASP A 68 8.76 -7.90 7.35
C ASP A 68 8.02 -9.20 7.06
N ALA A 69 7.93 -10.09 8.07
CA ALA A 69 7.37 -11.42 7.90
C ALA A 69 5.88 -11.37 7.47
N VAL A 70 5.11 -10.39 7.97
CA VAL A 70 3.71 -10.20 7.60
C VAL A 70 3.60 -9.77 6.14
N ILE A 71 4.47 -8.86 5.69
CA ILE A 71 4.49 -8.38 4.31
C ILE A 71 4.91 -9.48 3.34
N VAL A 72 5.92 -10.28 3.71
CA VAL A 72 6.37 -11.42 2.90
C VAL A 72 5.26 -12.48 2.74
N ASP A 73 4.52 -12.77 3.81
CA ASP A 73 3.40 -13.73 3.78
C ASP A 73 2.26 -13.24 2.87
N ILE A 74 1.85 -11.98 3.00
CA ILE A 74 0.85 -11.33 2.13
C ILE A 74 1.30 -11.38 0.66
N SER A 75 2.53 -10.96 0.39
CA SER A 75 3.09 -10.87 -0.95
C SER A 75 3.16 -12.26 -1.61
N SER A 76 3.55 -13.29 -0.86
CA SER A 76 3.54 -14.67 -1.32
C SER A 76 2.13 -15.15 -1.65
N THR A 77 1.17 -14.88 -0.77
CA THR A 77 -0.22 -15.28 -0.96
C THR A 77 -0.86 -14.62 -2.19
N ILE A 78 -0.67 -13.31 -2.37
CA ILE A 78 -1.17 -12.58 -3.55
C ILE A 78 -0.49 -13.09 -4.83
N SER A 79 0.82 -13.37 -4.79
CA SER A 79 1.56 -13.95 -5.92
C SER A 79 1.02 -15.33 -6.30
N ASP A 80 0.65 -16.17 -5.31
CA ASP A 80 0.05 -17.47 -5.55
C ASP A 80 -1.35 -17.34 -6.18
N MET A 81 -2.18 -16.43 -5.68
CA MET A 81 -3.48 -16.12 -6.27
C MET A 81 -3.35 -15.67 -7.75
N ALA A 82 -2.39 -14.79 -8.03
CA ALA A 82 -2.11 -14.33 -9.40
C ALA A 82 -1.65 -15.47 -10.31
N ARG A 83 -0.77 -16.35 -9.82
CA ARG A 83 -0.28 -17.51 -10.55
C ARG A 83 -1.40 -18.51 -10.84
N GLU A 84 -2.28 -18.79 -9.88
CA GLU A 84 -3.43 -19.67 -10.06
C GLU A 84 -4.40 -19.18 -11.12
N ARG A 85 -4.49 -17.87 -11.30
CA ARG A 85 -5.28 -17.21 -12.32
C ARG A 85 -4.56 -17.05 -13.66
N GLY A 86 -3.25 -17.34 -13.72
CA GLY A 86 -2.44 -17.13 -14.91
C GLY A 86 -2.28 -15.65 -15.29
N LEU A 87 -2.27 -14.75 -14.29
CA LEU A 87 -2.10 -13.32 -14.53
C LEU A 87 -0.69 -13.01 -15.06
N THR A 88 -0.60 -11.97 -15.86
CA THR A 88 0.68 -11.37 -16.28
C THR A 88 1.33 -10.61 -15.12
N ASN A 89 2.58 -10.13 -15.29
CA ASN A 89 3.21 -9.26 -14.30
C ASN A 89 2.35 -8.02 -14.00
N GLU A 90 1.84 -7.36 -15.03
CA GLU A 90 0.92 -6.23 -14.89
C GLU A 90 -0.35 -6.61 -14.12
N GLY A 91 -0.98 -7.74 -14.47
CA GLY A 91 -2.14 -8.24 -13.75
C GLY A 91 -1.85 -8.62 -12.29
N THR A 92 -0.64 -9.10 -12.00
CA THR A 92 -0.20 -9.41 -10.64
C THR A 92 -0.03 -8.13 -9.80
N ILE A 93 0.59 -7.10 -10.38
CA ILE A 93 0.74 -5.77 -9.76
C ILE A 93 -0.64 -5.17 -9.50
N ASN A 94 -1.55 -5.23 -10.47
CA ASN A 94 -2.91 -4.71 -10.34
C ASN A 94 -3.73 -5.48 -9.29
N LEU A 95 -3.54 -6.78 -9.14
CA LEU A 95 -4.18 -7.55 -8.07
C LEU A 95 -3.74 -7.08 -6.68
N ALA A 96 -2.44 -6.83 -6.50
CA ALA A 96 -1.89 -6.27 -5.26
C ALA A 96 -2.36 -4.81 -5.03
N LEU A 97 -2.44 -4.02 -6.10
CA LEU A 97 -2.95 -2.64 -6.02
C LEU A 97 -4.42 -2.61 -5.58
N ALA A 98 -5.26 -3.45 -6.19
CA ALA A 98 -6.67 -3.58 -5.83
C ALA A 98 -6.86 -4.02 -4.37
N PHE A 99 -5.99 -4.89 -3.84
CA PHE A 99 -5.97 -5.23 -2.42
C PHE A 99 -5.75 -3.98 -1.55
N VAL A 100 -4.71 -3.18 -1.83
CA VAL A 100 -4.42 -1.97 -1.05
C VAL A 100 -5.50 -0.90 -1.23
N GLN A 101 -6.05 -0.74 -2.44
CA GLN A 101 -7.18 0.16 -2.69
C GLN A 101 -8.40 -0.20 -1.87
N SER A 102 -8.63 -1.49 -1.57
CA SER A 102 -9.76 -1.96 -0.76
C SER A 102 -9.68 -1.59 0.73
N ILE A 103 -8.52 -1.19 1.22
CA ILE A 103 -8.34 -0.70 2.59
C ILE A 103 -9.00 0.67 2.72
N GLU A 104 -9.70 0.90 3.83
CA GLU A 104 -10.42 2.16 4.06
C GLU A 104 -9.46 3.36 4.04
N TYR A 105 -9.86 4.43 3.34
CA TYR A 105 -9.15 5.69 3.42
C TYR A 105 -9.58 6.44 4.68
N ALA A 106 -8.64 6.78 5.54
CA ALA A 106 -8.89 7.56 6.73
C ALA A 106 -7.72 8.51 6.97
N SER A 107 -8.03 9.79 7.17
CA SER A 107 -7.03 10.79 7.53
C SER A 107 -6.49 10.58 8.94
N ASP A 108 -5.29 11.02 9.18
CA ASP A 108 -4.62 10.92 10.48
C ASP A 108 -5.34 11.64 11.60
N GLU A 109 -5.97 12.78 11.33
CA GLU A 109 -6.81 13.49 12.30
C GLU A 109 -7.94 12.59 12.84
N ALA A 110 -8.52 11.78 11.94
CA ALA A 110 -9.63 10.88 12.30
C ALA A 110 -9.17 9.64 13.08
N THR A 111 -7.95 9.14 12.82
CA THR A 111 -7.47 7.84 13.33
C THR A 111 -6.43 7.97 14.44
N ALA A 112 -5.49 8.90 14.33
CA ALA A 112 -4.38 9.09 15.28
C ALA A 112 -4.57 10.31 16.19
N GLY A 113 -5.46 11.25 15.84
CA GLY A 113 -5.68 12.50 16.57
C GLY A 113 -4.52 13.49 16.39
N HIS A 114 -3.74 13.34 15.35
CA HIS A 114 -2.64 14.19 14.91
C HIS A 114 -2.91 14.68 13.48
N ASP A 115 -2.32 15.80 13.10
CA ASP A 115 -2.48 16.34 11.74
C ASP A 115 -1.74 15.46 10.71
N GLU A 116 -0.72 14.72 11.13
CA GLU A 116 0.07 13.79 10.29
C GLU A 116 0.75 12.73 11.18
N TYR A 117 0.64 11.46 10.76
CA TYR A 117 1.22 10.33 11.46
C TYR A 117 1.48 9.16 10.50
N TRP A 118 2.66 9.07 9.94
CA TRP A 118 3.03 8.00 9.01
C TRP A 118 3.08 6.64 9.70
N ARG A 119 2.34 5.68 9.14
CA ARG A 119 2.25 4.30 9.65
C ARG A 119 3.20 3.37 8.93
N TYR A 120 3.74 2.44 9.66
CA TYR A 120 4.31 1.26 9.03
C TYR A 120 3.21 0.38 8.40
N PRO A 121 3.52 -0.40 7.35
CA PRO A 121 2.57 -1.31 6.69
C PRO A 121 1.81 -2.22 7.65
N VAL A 122 2.48 -2.73 8.69
CA VAL A 122 1.84 -3.57 9.73
C VAL A 122 0.78 -2.81 10.52
N GLU A 123 0.99 -1.52 10.80
CA GLU A 123 0.00 -0.68 11.50
C GLU A 123 -1.22 -0.45 10.60
N THR A 124 -1.02 -0.07 9.33
CA THR A 124 -2.09 0.11 8.33
C THR A 124 -2.94 -1.15 8.18
N LEU A 125 -2.29 -2.31 8.12
CA LEU A 125 -2.97 -3.61 8.04
C LEU A 125 -3.74 -3.92 9.33
N TYR A 126 -3.18 -3.67 10.50
CA TYR A 126 -3.85 -3.96 11.76
C TYR A 126 -5.04 -3.03 12.00
N GLU A 127 -4.89 -1.74 11.72
CA GLU A 127 -5.90 -0.71 11.89
C GLU A 127 -6.95 -0.73 10.75
N ARG A 128 -6.64 -1.38 9.62
CA ARG A 128 -7.51 -1.53 8.44
C ARG A 128 -7.86 -0.22 7.77
N ALA A 129 -7.10 0.82 8.01
CA ALA A 129 -7.29 2.16 7.48
C ALA A 129 -5.96 2.88 7.36
N GLY A 130 -5.90 3.85 6.46
CA GLY A 130 -4.74 4.72 6.27
C GLY A 130 -5.00 5.75 5.16
N ASP A 131 -4.16 6.76 5.12
CA ASP A 131 -4.19 7.78 4.07
C ASP A 131 -3.27 7.44 2.88
N CYS A 132 -2.87 8.45 2.10
CA CYS A 132 -2.09 8.22 0.89
C CYS A 132 -0.67 7.73 1.19
N GLU A 133 -0.04 8.22 2.24
CA GLU A 133 1.29 7.82 2.67
C GLU A 133 1.29 6.36 3.16
N ASP A 134 0.39 6.06 4.08
CA ASP A 134 0.25 4.75 4.70
C ASP A 134 -0.01 3.64 3.67
N LYS A 135 -0.96 3.91 2.75
CA LYS A 135 -1.31 2.97 1.68
C LYS A 135 -0.18 2.84 0.65
N SER A 136 0.56 3.93 0.39
CA SER A 136 1.72 3.89 -0.51
C SER A 136 2.89 3.12 0.10
N PHE A 137 3.19 3.27 1.38
CA PHE A 137 4.21 2.47 2.06
C PHE A 137 3.84 0.98 2.09
N LEU A 138 2.57 0.66 2.36
CA LEU A 138 2.09 -0.71 2.31
C LEU A 138 2.24 -1.31 0.90
N PHE A 139 1.76 -0.61 -0.13
CA PHE A 139 1.83 -1.10 -1.49
C PHE A 139 3.27 -1.27 -1.97
N ALA A 140 4.15 -0.27 -1.75
CA ALA A 140 5.56 -0.36 -2.09
C ALA A 140 6.24 -1.56 -1.40
N SER A 141 5.95 -1.79 -0.11
CA SER A 141 6.47 -2.93 0.64
C SER A 141 6.04 -4.28 0.06
N VAL A 142 4.76 -4.41 -0.32
CA VAL A 142 4.21 -5.63 -0.93
C VAL A 142 4.85 -5.87 -2.30
N ILE A 143 4.96 -4.85 -3.14
CA ILE A 143 5.52 -4.93 -4.49
C ILE A 143 7.01 -5.30 -4.46
N GLU A 144 7.80 -4.69 -3.57
CA GLU A 144 9.21 -5.02 -3.36
C GLU A 144 9.37 -6.47 -2.87
N ALA A 145 8.53 -6.92 -1.93
CA ALA A 145 8.54 -8.30 -1.45
C ALA A 145 8.16 -9.32 -2.52
N MET A 146 7.35 -8.92 -3.53
CA MET A 146 7.04 -9.73 -4.70
C MET A 146 8.19 -9.78 -5.73
N GLY A 147 9.23 -8.97 -5.54
CA GLY A 147 10.40 -8.88 -6.42
C GLY A 147 10.26 -7.93 -7.60
N TYR A 148 9.30 -7.02 -7.56
CA TYR A 148 9.22 -5.88 -8.48
C TYR A 148 9.96 -4.69 -7.87
N ASP A 149 10.52 -3.82 -8.74
CA ASP A 149 11.20 -2.60 -8.33
C ASP A 149 10.19 -1.45 -8.23
N ALA A 150 10.12 -0.82 -7.06
CA ALA A 150 9.18 0.25 -6.75
C ALA A 150 9.90 1.54 -6.33
N VAL A 151 9.20 2.66 -6.48
CA VAL A 151 9.60 3.98 -5.99
C VAL A 151 8.40 4.67 -5.34
N ILE A 152 8.66 5.51 -4.35
CA ILE A 152 7.65 6.44 -3.85
C ILE A 152 7.64 7.66 -4.77
N LEU A 153 6.45 8.14 -5.09
CA LEU A 153 6.17 9.35 -5.86
C LEU A 153 5.57 10.39 -4.90
N LEU A 154 6.35 11.41 -4.57
CA LEU A 154 5.89 12.51 -3.72
C LEU A 154 5.43 13.68 -4.58
N PHE A 155 4.25 14.17 -4.31
CA PHE A 155 3.63 15.37 -4.86
C PHE A 155 3.40 16.38 -3.73
N ASP A 156 3.04 17.61 -4.04
CA ASP A 156 2.85 18.68 -3.04
C ASP A 156 1.78 18.34 -1.99
N ASP A 157 0.77 17.55 -2.36
CA ASP A 157 -0.39 17.23 -1.52
C ASP A 157 -0.80 15.75 -1.59
N HIS A 158 0.06 14.88 -2.15
CA HIS A 158 -0.26 13.48 -2.34
C HIS A 158 0.99 12.59 -2.38
N MET A 159 0.82 11.32 -2.01
CA MET A 159 1.80 10.27 -2.19
C MET A 159 1.21 9.11 -2.98
N ALA A 160 1.96 8.64 -3.96
CA ALA A 160 1.64 7.46 -4.76
C ALA A 160 2.87 6.57 -4.94
N VAL A 161 2.72 5.48 -5.69
CA VAL A 161 3.81 4.54 -5.96
C VAL A 161 4.05 4.43 -7.46
N GLY A 162 5.32 4.36 -7.84
CA GLY A 162 5.71 3.98 -9.20
C GLY A 162 6.25 2.55 -9.19
N VAL A 163 5.83 1.72 -10.17
CA VAL A 163 6.30 0.33 -10.28
C VAL A 163 6.93 0.08 -11.64
N ALA A 164 8.13 -0.51 -11.66
CA ALA A 164 8.77 -0.92 -12.89
C ALA A 164 8.08 -2.17 -13.46
N CYS A 165 7.41 -2.02 -14.60
CA CYS A 165 6.74 -3.11 -15.29
C CYS A 165 7.04 -3.05 -16.80
N PRO A 166 8.00 -3.82 -17.31
CA PRO A 166 8.33 -3.84 -18.72
C PRO A 166 7.14 -4.23 -19.58
N GLY A 167 6.81 -3.38 -20.55
CA GLY A 167 5.67 -3.59 -21.46
C GLY A 167 4.35 -2.95 -21.03
N ALA A 168 4.29 -2.40 -19.82
CA ALA A 168 3.14 -1.61 -19.37
C ALA A 168 3.01 -0.29 -20.15
N SER A 169 1.84 0.31 -20.08
CA SER A 169 1.50 1.57 -20.74
C SER A 169 0.84 2.55 -19.76
N GLY A 170 0.78 3.83 -20.14
CA GLY A 170 0.19 4.88 -19.32
C GLY A 170 1.21 5.86 -18.77
N THR A 171 0.83 6.57 -17.71
CA THR A 171 1.67 7.56 -17.03
C THR A 171 2.81 6.89 -16.28
N TYR A 172 4.01 7.40 -16.45
CA TYR A 172 5.20 6.92 -15.77
C TYR A 172 6.16 8.05 -15.41
N TYR A 173 6.99 7.80 -14.40
CA TYR A 173 8.12 8.64 -14.00
C TYR A 173 9.42 7.91 -14.27
N SER A 174 10.50 8.65 -14.52
CA SER A 174 11.79 8.05 -14.88
C SER A 174 12.83 8.30 -13.80
N MET A 175 13.50 7.24 -13.37
CA MET A 175 14.63 7.33 -12.46
C MET A 175 15.68 6.27 -12.85
N GLY A 176 16.98 6.65 -12.86
CA GLY A 176 18.05 5.72 -13.18
C GLY A 176 18.00 5.06 -14.56
N GLY A 177 17.19 5.59 -15.50
CA GLY A 177 16.96 5.01 -16.82
C GLY A 177 15.81 4.01 -16.88
N SER A 178 15.18 3.70 -15.77
CA SER A 178 13.96 2.87 -15.66
C SER A 178 12.71 3.72 -15.70
N LYS A 179 11.61 3.11 -16.14
CA LYS A 179 10.27 3.68 -16.12
C LYS A 179 9.46 3.04 -14.99
N TYR A 180 8.92 3.88 -14.13
CA TYR A 180 8.06 3.49 -13.01
C TYR A 180 6.65 3.98 -13.30
N PHE A 181 5.75 3.05 -13.58
CA PHE A 181 4.36 3.36 -13.92
C PHE A 181 3.57 3.71 -12.67
N TYR A 182 2.76 4.75 -12.76
CA TYR A 182 1.97 5.28 -11.65
C TYR A 182 0.95 4.27 -11.13
N CYS A 183 0.83 4.20 -9.80
CA CYS A 183 -0.15 3.41 -9.08
C CYS A 183 -0.83 4.29 -8.03
N GLU A 184 -2.15 4.50 -8.19
CA GLU A 184 -2.98 5.22 -7.23
C GLU A 184 -3.46 4.29 -6.13
N THR A 185 -2.92 4.43 -4.93
CA THR A 185 -3.24 3.54 -3.81
C THR A 185 -4.55 3.88 -3.10
N THR A 186 -5.06 5.11 -3.29
CA THR A 186 -6.27 5.64 -2.63
C THR A 186 -7.51 5.65 -3.51
N ALA A 187 -7.40 5.17 -4.76
CA ALA A 187 -8.55 5.13 -5.67
C ALA A 187 -9.72 4.31 -5.08
N VAL A 188 -10.93 4.84 -5.25
CA VAL A 188 -12.17 4.16 -4.82
C VAL A 188 -12.66 3.15 -5.86
N ASP A 189 -12.35 3.41 -7.14
CA ASP A 189 -12.63 2.52 -8.27
C ASP A 189 -11.33 1.81 -8.68
N ASP A 190 -11.44 0.68 -9.36
CA ASP A 190 -10.32 -0.14 -9.86
C ASP A 190 -9.40 0.67 -10.81
N TRP A 191 -8.49 1.44 -10.26
CA TRP A 191 -7.44 2.11 -11.03
C TRP A 191 -6.26 1.17 -11.18
N GLU A 192 -5.92 0.91 -12.42
CA GLU A 192 -4.81 0.02 -12.76
C GLU A 192 -3.50 0.79 -12.95
N LEU A 193 -2.41 0.07 -12.96
CA LEU A 193 -1.06 0.53 -13.25
C LEU A 193 -1.03 1.45 -14.48
N GLY A 194 -0.41 2.60 -14.34
CA GLY A 194 -0.26 3.60 -15.41
C GLY A 194 -1.44 4.57 -15.55
N ARG A 195 -2.52 4.42 -14.78
CA ARG A 195 -3.61 5.39 -14.72
C ARG A 195 -3.33 6.41 -13.64
N ALA A 196 -3.19 7.69 -14.02
CA ALA A 196 -2.95 8.82 -13.13
C ALA A 196 -3.97 9.93 -13.33
N PRO A 197 -4.24 10.76 -12.30
CA PRO A 197 -4.92 12.04 -12.46
C PRO A 197 -4.17 12.97 -13.40
N GLU A 198 -4.88 13.92 -14.04
CA GLU A 198 -4.28 14.87 -14.99
C GLU A 198 -3.37 15.91 -14.30
N GLU A 199 -3.56 16.16 -13.01
CA GLU A 199 -2.84 17.17 -12.21
C GLU A 199 -1.42 16.76 -11.78
N TYR A 200 -1.06 15.48 -11.85
CA TYR A 200 0.23 14.99 -11.36
C TYR A 200 1.28 14.87 -12.47
N ASP A 201 1.73 16.02 -12.97
CA ASP A 201 2.72 16.11 -14.07
C ASP A 201 4.17 15.85 -13.60
N SER A 202 4.50 16.14 -12.33
CA SER A 202 5.86 15.97 -11.79
C SER A 202 5.83 15.48 -10.34
N ALA A 203 6.74 14.58 -9.99
CA ALA A 203 6.91 14.04 -8.66
C ALA A 203 8.38 14.07 -8.23
N HIS A 204 8.64 14.16 -6.92
CA HIS A 204 9.90 13.72 -6.37
C HIS A 204 9.90 12.19 -6.33
N VAL A 205 10.81 11.56 -7.10
CA VAL A 205 10.89 10.10 -7.21
C VAL A 205 11.92 9.58 -6.21
N VAL A 206 11.48 8.77 -5.24
CA VAL A 206 12.32 8.28 -4.14
C VAL A 206 12.51 6.78 -4.25
N GLN A 207 13.76 6.32 -4.35
CA GLN A 207 14.10 4.91 -4.33
C GLN A 207 13.85 4.32 -2.95
N VAL A 208 13.23 3.13 -2.87
CA VAL A 208 12.85 2.50 -1.58
C VAL A 208 13.28 1.04 -1.43
N GLY A 209 13.84 0.41 -2.46
CA GLY A 209 14.33 -0.97 -2.47
C GLY A 209 15.86 -1.08 -2.45
#